data_928cbfcf5092fd6374da6151630ac1b2
#
_entry.id   928cbfcf5092fd6374da6151630ac1b2
#
_cell.length_a   1.000
_cell.length_b   1.000
_cell.length_c   1.000
_cell.angle_alpha   90.00
_cell.angle_beta   90.00
_cell.angle_gamma   90.00
#
_symmetry.space_group_name_H-M   'P 1'
#
loop_
_entity.id
_entity.type
_entity.pdbx_description
1 polymer ?
#
loop_
_entity_poly.entity_id
_entity_poly.type
_entity_poly.pdbx_seq_one_letter_code
_entity_poly.pdbx_strand_id
1 'polypeptide(L)'
;MTFPTTFSLKAIGRGVEDFAPLVAGIVCKHAGDLPQDAVSSRLSNGGQYLAVTVTFTAQSRAQLDTIYRELGQHERVVMVL
;
A
#
# COMPACT_ATOMS: atom_id res chain seq x y z
N MET A 1 19.01 -6.38 -0.03
CA MET A 1 18.33 -5.27 0.70
C MET A 1 18.66 -5.39 2.18
N THR A 2 19.05 -4.28 2.78
CA THR A 2 19.42 -4.24 4.20
C THR A 2 18.29 -3.61 5.00
N PHE A 3 17.84 -4.27 6.06
CA PHE A 3 16.78 -3.77 6.92
C PHE A 3 17.33 -3.18 8.22
N PRO A 4 16.69 -2.17 8.81
CA PRO A 4 15.50 -1.49 8.29
C PRO A 4 15.83 -0.60 7.09
N THR A 5 14.86 -0.40 6.21
CA THR A 5 15.05 0.43 5.03
C THR A 5 13.75 1.12 4.65
N THR A 6 13.86 2.29 4.04
CA THR A 6 12.69 2.96 3.49
C THR A 6 12.21 2.20 2.25
N PHE A 7 10.93 1.92 2.21
CA PHE A 7 10.33 1.13 1.15
C PHE A 7 9.04 1.79 0.68
N SER A 8 8.84 1.83 -0.63
CA SER A 8 7.60 2.34 -1.21
C SER A 8 6.91 1.23 -1.97
N LEU A 9 5.65 0.99 -1.64
CA LEU A 9 4.84 0.05 -2.39
C LEU A 9 3.71 0.81 -3.07
N LYS A 10 3.23 0.24 -4.17
CA LYS A 10 2.12 0.81 -4.92
C LYS A 10 1.05 -0.26 -5.09
N ALA A 11 -0.16 0.06 -4.64
CA ALA A 11 -1.31 -0.81 -4.80
C ALA A 11 -2.30 -0.14 -5.75
N ILE A 12 -2.80 -0.87 -6.72
CA ILE A 12 -3.76 -0.37 -7.70
C ILE A 12 -5.06 -1.13 -7.50
N GLY A 13 -6.15 -0.40 -7.39
CA GLY A 13 -7.44 -1.02 -7.15
C GLY A 13 -8.61 -0.16 -7.55
N ARG A 14 -9.81 -0.68 -7.30
CA ARG A 14 -11.07 -0.04 -7.61
C ARG A 14 -11.69 0.53 -6.33
N GLY A 15 -12.73 1.34 -6.49
CA GLY A 15 -13.43 1.93 -5.36
C GLY A 15 -12.69 3.12 -4.81
N VAL A 16 -12.60 4.14 -5.62
CA VAL A 16 -11.70 5.29 -5.45
C VAL A 16 -11.81 5.95 -4.08
N GLU A 17 -13.03 6.07 -3.54
CA GLU A 17 -13.27 6.92 -2.37
C GLU A 17 -12.61 6.38 -1.10
N ASP A 18 -12.56 5.07 -0.92
CA ASP A 18 -12.05 4.48 0.31
C ASP A 18 -10.86 3.53 0.08
N PHE A 19 -10.33 3.49 -1.13
CA PHE A 19 -9.23 2.58 -1.44
C PHE A 19 -7.93 2.99 -0.76
N ALA A 20 -7.60 4.29 -0.74
CA ALA A 20 -6.39 4.76 -0.08
C ALA A 20 -6.40 4.46 1.43
N PRO A 21 -7.48 4.75 2.18
CA PRO A 21 -7.53 4.34 3.59
C PRO A 21 -7.43 2.83 3.78
N LEU A 22 -8.00 2.05 2.87
CA LEU A 22 -7.93 0.59 2.95
C LEU A 22 -6.47 0.10 2.84
N VAL A 23 -5.74 0.60 1.86
CA VAL A 23 -4.33 0.22 1.66
C VAL A 23 -3.49 0.70 2.84
N ALA A 24 -3.68 1.95 3.26
CA ALA A 24 -2.95 2.51 4.39
C ALA A 24 -3.22 1.72 5.67
N GLY A 25 -4.47 1.29 5.88
CA GLY A 25 -4.83 0.50 7.05
C GLY A 25 -4.12 -0.85 7.09
N ILE A 26 -4.00 -1.50 5.94
CA ILE A 26 -3.28 -2.77 5.86
C ILE A 26 -1.80 -2.58 6.19
N VAL A 27 -1.18 -1.54 5.63
CA VAL A 27 0.22 -1.26 5.90
C VAL A 27 0.44 -0.89 7.37
N CYS A 28 -0.43 -0.04 7.94
CA CYS A 28 -0.34 0.34 9.35
C CYS A 28 -0.44 -0.84 10.29
N LYS A 29 -1.26 -1.81 9.95
CA LYS A 29 -1.44 -3.02 10.75
C LYS A 29 -0.11 -3.76 10.97
N HIS A 30 0.78 -3.70 9.99
CA HIS A 30 2.04 -4.43 10.03
C HIS A 30 3.26 -3.53 10.26
N ALA A 31 3.17 -2.27 9.88
CA ALA A 31 4.31 -1.35 9.92
C ALA A 31 4.17 -0.25 10.98
N GLY A 32 3.02 -0.17 11.64
CA GLY A 32 2.76 0.88 12.62
C GLY A 32 2.24 2.16 11.99
N ASP A 33 2.16 3.22 12.78
CA ASP A 33 1.58 4.48 12.33
C ASP A 33 2.37 5.09 11.17
N LEU A 34 1.64 5.65 10.22
CA LEU A 34 2.22 6.31 9.05
C LEU A 34 2.00 7.82 9.17
N PRO A 35 3.01 8.64 8.82
CA PRO A 35 2.77 10.07 8.68
C PRO A 35 1.80 10.35 7.52
N GLN A 36 1.12 11.51 7.57
CA GLN A 36 0.13 11.84 6.55
C GLN A 36 0.71 11.87 5.14
N ASP A 37 1.93 12.32 5.01
CA ASP A 37 2.59 12.41 3.71
C ASP A 37 3.17 11.09 3.21
N ALA A 38 3.04 10.01 3.99
CA ALA A 38 3.51 8.70 3.57
C ALA A 38 2.61 8.05 2.53
N VAL A 39 1.36 8.51 2.43
CA VAL A 39 0.37 7.94 1.52
C VAL A 39 0.02 8.95 0.45
N SER A 40 0.18 8.56 -0.81
CA SER A 40 -0.24 9.39 -1.93
C SER A 40 -1.07 8.54 -2.88
N SER A 41 -1.93 9.19 -3.66
CA SER A 41 -2.79 8.47 -4.58
C SER A 41 -2.92 9.23 -5.88
N ARG A 42 -3.16 8.49 -6.96
CA ARG A 42 -3.33 9.05 -8.29
C ARG A 42 -4.37 8.24 -9.05
N LEU A 43 -5.35 8.95 -9.62
CA LEU A 43 -6.36 8.34 -10.46
C LEU A 43 -5.78 7.96 -11.82
N SER A 44 -6.19 6.82 -12.32
CA SER A 44 -5.88 6.43 -13.70
C SER A 44 -6.69 7.29 -14.67
N ASN A 45 -6.27 7.28 -15.93
CA ASN A 45 -7.05 7.89 -16.99
C ASN A 45 -8.43 7.22 -17.03
N GLY A 46 -9.48 8.04 -17.04
CA GLY A 46 -10.85 7.53 -17.00
C GLY A 46 -11.41 7.32 -15.61
N GLY A 47 -10.58 7.43 -14.57
CA GLY A 47 -11.06 7.41 -13.18
C GLY A 47 -11.51 6.07 -12.65
N GLN A 48 -11.19 4.96 -13.33
CA GLN A 48 -11.64 3.63 -12.92
C GLN A 48 -10.78 3.02 -11.83
N TYR A 49 -9.50 3.38 -11.79
CA TYR A 49 -8.55 2.79 -10.86
C TYR A 49 -7.83 3.88 -10.09
N LEU A 50 -7.48 3.55 -8.86
CA LEU A 50 -6.66 4.41 -8.02
C LEU A 50 -5.36 3.70 -7.72
N ALA A 51 -4.25 4.38 -7.96
CA ALA A 51 -2.91 3.90 -7.58
C ALA A 51 -2.53 4.58 -6.28
N VAL A 52 -2.31 3.80 -5.23
CA VAL A 52 -1.95 4.30 -3.90
C VAL A 52 -0.52 3.89 -3.61
N THR A 53 0.31 4.88 -3.34
CA THR A 53 1.71 4.67 -2.98
C THR A 53 1.87 4.90 -1.49
N VAL A 54 2.44 3.93 -0.78
CA VAL A 54 2.71 4.03 0.64
C VAL A 54 4.20 3.88 0.87
N THR A 55 4.79 4.87 1.53
CA THR A 55 6.21 4.86 1.87
C THR A 55 6.34 4.66 3.36
N PHE A 56 7.10 3.66 3.76
CA PHE A 56 7.25 3.30 5.17
C PHE A 56 8.61 2.68 5.40
N THR A 57 8.97 2.54 6.68
CA THR A 57 10.20 1.87 7.05
C THR A 57 9.93 0.37 7.19
N ALA A 58 10.51 -0.42 6.30
CA ALA A 58 10.38 -1.87 6.34
C ALA A 58 11.43 -2.43 7.31
N GLN A 59 10.98 -3.28 8.21
CA GLN A 59 11.85 -3.84 9.26
C GLN A 59 12.44 -5.20 8.87
N SER A 60 11.75 -5.94 8.00
CA SER A 60 12.20 -7.27 7.61
C SER A 60 11.54 -7.70 6.30
N ARG A 61 12.13 -8.69 5.66
CA ARG A 61 11.55 -9.32 4.49
C ARG A 61 10.22 -9.97 4.80
N ALA A 62 10.12 -10.60 5.95
CA ALA A 62 8.88 -11.26 6.38
C ALA A 62 7.73 -10.26 6.51
N GLN A 63 8.01 -9.07 7.03
CA GLN A 63 7.01 -8.01 7.12
C GLN A 63 6.50 -7.62 5.72
N LEU A 64 7.41 -7.41 4.78
CA LEU A 64 7.04 -7.06 3.42
C LEU A 64 6.20 -8.16 2.77
N ASP A 65 6.63 -9.40 2.91
CA ASP A 65 5.91 -10.54 2.33
C ASP A 65 4.48 -10.62 2.88
N THR A 66 4.31 -10.37 4.16
CA THR A 66 2.99 -10.38 4.79
C THR A 66 2.09 -9.27 4.24
N ILE A 67 2.65 -8.06 4.11
CA ILE A 67 1.91 -6.91 3.58
C ILE A 67 1.48 -7.19 2.14
N TYR A 68 2.40 -7.65 1.30
CA TYR A 68 2.09 -7.97 -0.11
C TYR A 68 1.03 -9.06 -0.22
N ARG A 69 1.15 -10.09 0.63
CA ARG A 69 0.17 -11.19 0.62
C ARG A 69 -1.22 -10.71 1.01
N GLU A 70 -1.32 -9.91 2.06
CA GLU A 70 -2.61 -9.42 2.52
C GLU A 70 -3.25 -8.50 1.48
N LEU A 71 -2.46 -7.59 0.88
CA LEU A 71 -2.95 -6.73 -0.18
C LEU A 71 -3.41 -7.55 -1.39
N GLY A 72 -2.61 -8.54 -1.80
CA GLY A 72 -2.93 -9.36 -2.97
C GLY A 72 -4.15 -10.24 -2.80
N GLN A 73 -4.53 -10.55 -1.56
CA GLN A 73 -5.72 -11.35 -1.27
C GLN A 73 -7.00 -10.51 -1.21
N HIS A 74 -6.86 -9.18 -1.15
CA HIS A 74 -8.02 -8.32 -1.06
C HIS A 74 -8.69 -8.18 -2.44
N GLU A 75 -9.99 -8.39 -2.48
CA GLU A 75 -10.71 -8.44 -3.76
C GLU A 75 -10.69 -7.11 -4.53
N ARG A 76 -10.52 -5.99 -3.83
CA ARG A 76 -10.48 -4.68 -4.47
C ARG A 76 -9.10 -4.35 -5.03
N VAL A 77 -8.08 -5.08 -4.66
CA VAL A 77 -6.71 -4.85 -5.13
C VAL A 77 -6.52 -5.59 -6.45
N VAL A 78 -6.22 -4.84 -7.51
CA VAL A 78 -5.98 -5.40 -8.84
C VAL A 78 -4.52 -5.80 -8.99
N MET A 79 -3.62 -4.98 -8.47
CA MET A 79 -2.19 -5.20 -8.64
C MET A 79 -1.42 -4.54 -7.51
N VAL A 80 -0.33 -5.16 -7.08
CA VAL A 80 0.61 -4.57 -6.13
C VAL A 80 1.99 -4.59 -6.75
N LEU A 81 2.65 -3.45 -6.75
CA LEU A 81 3.99 -3.29 -7.32
C LEU A 81 5.04 -3.00 -6.24
#